data_eb9212e658024b1cc910b017bd81712d
#
_entry.id   eb9212e658024b1cc910b017bd81712d
#
_cell.length_a   1.000
_cell.length_b   1.000
_cell.length_c   1.000
_cell.angle_alpha   90.00
_cell.angle_beta   90.00
_cell.angle_gamma   90.00
#
_symmetry.space_group_name_H-M   'P 1'
#
loop_
_entity.id
_entity.type
_entity.pdbx_description
1 polymer ?
#
loop_
_entity_poly.entity_id
_entity_poly.type
_entity_poly.pdbx_seq_one_letter_code
_entity_poly.pdbx_strand_id
1 'polypeptide(L)'
;MSFTFDSLKTAIQDYQETSETTFVNNLPVFIKEAEERILKNIELPVFRKNVTGTAAADNTYLATPTDFLAPYSLAVISSSEYEYLLFKHVTFIRSYTPNPATTGTPKYLSLIHI
;
A
#
# COMPACT_ATOMS: atom_id res chain seq x y z
N MET A 1 -13.60 -14.47 -19.68
CA MET A 1 -12.54 -15.49 -19.74
C MET A 1 -11.40 -15.06 -18.81
N SER A 2 -11.00 -15.90 -17.91
CA SER A 2 -9.88 -15.63 -17.01
C SER A 2 -8.74 -16.59 -17.30
N PHE A 3 -7.52 -16.07 -17.30
CA PHE A 3 -6.33 -16.90 -17.35
C PHE A 3 -5.96 -17.39 -15.96
N THR A 4 -5.59 -18.65 -15.84
CA THR A 4 -4.81 -19.12 -14.69
C THR A 4 -3.35 -18.74 -14.90
N PHE A 5 -2.55 -18.80 -13.85
CA PHE A 5 -1.11 -18.52 -13.95
C PHE A 5 -0.43 -19.43 -14.98
N ASP A 6 -0.75 -20.73 -14.97
CA ASP A 6 -0.17 -21.69 -15.92
C ASP A 6 -0.66 -21.47 -17.36
N SER A 7 -1.94 -21.17 -17.55
CA SER A 7 -2.47 -20.89 -18.90
C SER A 7 -1.90 -19.58 -19.47
N LEU A 8 -1.63 -18.58 -18.62
CA LEU A 8 -0.97 -17.35 -19.05
C LEU A 8 0.48 -17.61 -19.49
N LYS A 9 1.22 -18.40 -18.73
CA LYS A 9 2.59 -18.81 -19.11
C LYS A 9 2.61 -19.52 -20.46
N THR A 10 1.71 -20.48 -20.66
CA THR A 10 1.58 -21.21 -21.92
C THR A 10 1.24 -20.28 -23.08
N ALA A 11 0.28 -19.36 -22.88
CA ALA A 11 -0.10 -18.39 -23.90
C ALA A 11 1.05 -17.47 -24.30
N ILE A 12 1.85 -17.01 -23.35
CA ILE A 12 3.03 -16.17 -23.62
C ILE A 12 4.06 -16.95 -24.41
N GLN A 13 4.32 -18.20 -24.03
CA GLN A 13 5.25 -19.09 -24.73
C GLN A 13 4.82 -19.36 -26.17
N ASP A 14 3.56 -19.65 -26.37
CA ASP A 14 2.99 -19.90 -27.71
C ASP A 14 3.02 -18.65 -28.58
N TYR A 15 2.74 -17.48 -28.02
CA TYR A 15 2.79 -16.21 -28.74
C TYR A 15 4.23 -15.86 -29.20
N GLN A 16 5.22 -16.13 -28.38
CA GLN A 16 6.63 -15.90 -28.71
C GLN A 16 7.24 -17.04 -29.54
N GLU A 17 6.52 -18.12 -29.72
CA GLU A 17 6.98 -19.29 -30.49
C GLU A 17 8.35 -19.80 -30.02
N THR A 18 8.62 -19.78 -28.73
CA THR A 18 9.90 -20.22 -28.17
C THR A 18 9.74 -21.22 -27.04
N SER A 19 10.58 -22.23 -27.04
CA SER A 19 10.70 -23.22 -25.97
C SER A 19 12.05 -23.17 -25.26
N GLU A 20 12.80 -22.10 -25.45
CA GLU A 20 14.09 -21.91 -24.78
C GLU A 20 13.94 -21.94 -23.26
N THR A 21 14.72 -22.80 -22.61
CA THR A 21 14.62 -23.06 -21.17
C THR A 21 14.82 -21.79 -20.33
N THR A 22 15.77 -20.96 -20.71
CA THR A 22 16.02 -19.69 -20.00
C THR A 22 14.80 -18.76 -20.05
N PHE A 23 14.17 -18.64 -21.20
CA PHE A 23 12.95 -17.83 -21.35
C PHE A 23 11.79 -18.40 -20.52
N VAL A 24 11.54 -19.70 -20.63
CA VAL A 24 10.44 -20.38 -19.91
C VAL A 24 10.63 -20.26 -18.38
N ASN A 25 11.84 -20.41 -17.90
CA ASN A 25 12.14 -20.30 -16.47
C ASN A 25 12.00 -18.87 -15.94
N ASN A 26 12.15 -17.86 -16.77
CA ASN A 26 12.00 -16.44 -16.40
C ASN A 26 10.58 -15.90 -16.56
N LEU A 27 9.66 -16.63 -17.17
CA LEU A 27 8.26 -16.21 -17.31
C LEU A 27 7.59 -15.80 -16.00
N PRO A 28 7.75 -16.53 -14.88
CA PRO A 28 7.19 -16.11 -13.60
C PRO A 28 7.70 -14.75 -13.13
N VAL A 29 8.96 -14.43 -13.38
CA VAL A 29 9.56 -13.13 -13.03
C VAL A 29 8.93 -12.01 -13.86
N PHE A 30 8.76 -12.21 -15.16
CA PHE A 30 8.13 -11.22 -16.04
C PHE A 30 6.67 -10.94 -15.66
N ILE A 31 5.92 -11.98 -15.33
CA ILE A 31 4.53 -11.83 -14.88
C ILE A 31 4.48 -11.05 -13.56
N LYS A 32 5.35 -11.37 -12.61
CA LYS A 32 5.43 -10.67 -11.33
C LYS A 32 5.76 -9.18 -11.50
N GLU A 33 6.71 -8.86 -12.35
CA GLU A 33 7.06 -7.47 -12.65
C GLU A 33 5.90 -6.70 -13.29
N ALA A 34 5.17 -7.34 -14.19
CA ALA A 34 3.99 -6.74 -14.81
C ALA A 34 2.87 -6.49 -13.77
N GLU A 35 2.62 -7.44 -12.89
CA GLU A 35 1.66 -7.29 -11.79
C GLU A 35 2.04 -6.14 -10.85
N GLU A 36 3.29 -6.07 -10.43
CA GLU A 36 3.77 -5.00 -9.56
C GLU A 36 3.64 -3.62 -10.23
N ARG A 37 3.91 -3.53 -11.51
CA ARG A 37 3.76 -2.29 -12.27
C ARG A 37 2.30 -1.85 -12.37
N ILE A 38 1.38 -2.78 -12.59
CA ILE A 38 -0.06 -2.51 -12.62
C ILE A 38 -0.53 -2.04 -11.23
N LEU A 39 -0.16 -2.77 -10.17
CA LEU A 39 -0.59 -2.46 -8.81
C LEU A 39 -0.06 -1.12 -8.29
N LYS A 40 1.13 -0.71 -8.72
CA LYS A 40 1.70 0.60 -8.35
C LYS A 40 1.05 1.77 -9.06
N ASN A 41 0.52 1.56 -10.27
CA ASN A 41 -0.05 2.63 -11.09
C ASN A 41 -1.57 2.74 -11.01
N ILE A 42 -2.25 1.69 -10.58
CA ILE A 42 -3.73 1.63 -10.55
C ILE A 42 -4.20 1.33 -9.13
N GLU A 43 -5.02 2.22 -8.58
CA GLU A 43 -5.70 2.03 -7.30
C GLU A 43 -7.06 1.36 -7.52
N LEU A 44 -7.10 0.04 -7.40
CA LEU A 44 -8.34 -0.71 -7.51
C LEU A 44 -8.95 -0.96 -6.12
N PRO A 45 -10.28 -0.78 -5.97
CA PRO A 45 -10.96 -1.05 -4.69
C PRO A 45 -10.76 -2.45 -4.15
N VAL A 46 -10.61 -3.43 -5.03
CA VAL A 46 -10.40 -4.85 -4.66
C VAL A 46 -9.08 -5.08 -3.92
N PHE A 47 -8.10 -4.20 -4.09
CA PHE A 47 -6.79 -4.30 -3.43
C PHE A 47 -6.71 -3.56 -2.09
N ARG A 48 -7.83 -3.01 -1.63
CA ARG A 48 -7.89 -2.37 -0.31
C ARG A 48 -7.73 -3.42 0.78
N LYS A 49 -6.87 -3.11 1.73
CA LYS A 49 -6.61 -3.97 2.89
C LYS A 49 -6.75 -3.14 4.16
N ASN A 50 -7.52 -3.67 5.10
CA ASN A 50 -7.64 -3.09 6.42
C ASN A 50 -6.59 -3.68 7.35
N VAL A 51 -5.85 -2.84 8.01
CA VAL A 51 -4.87 -3.24 9.02
C VAL A 51 -5.10 -2.41 10.27
N THR A 52 -5.09 -3.06 11.42
CA THR A 52 -5.14 -2.40 12.71
C THR A 52 -3.76 -2.34 13.33
N GLY A 53 -3.48 -1.26 14.00
CA GLY A 53 -2.23 -1.06 14.74
C GLY A 53 -2.51 -0.34 16.05
N THR A 54 -1.54 -0.30 16.93
CA THR A 54 -1.64 0.40 18.20
C THR A 54 -0.76 1.65 18.14
N ALA A 55 -1.38 2.81 18.39
CA ALA A 55 -0.63 4.04 18.59
C ALA A 55 -0.07 4.04 20.00
N ALA A 56 1.22 4.30 20.13
CA ALA A 56 1.87 4.47 21.42
C ALA A 56 1.76 5.92 21.89
N ALA A 57 1.58 6.11 23.19
CA ALA A 57 1.66 7.45 23.79
C ALA A 57 3.04 8.05 23.50
N ASP A 58 3.08 9.36 23.29
CA ASP A 58 4.30 10.14 23.00
C ASP A 58 5.02 9.76 21.69
N ASN A 59 4.40 8.93 20.85
CA ASN A 59 4.94 8.61 19.53
C ASN A 59 4.02 9.16 18.42
N THR A 60 4.52 10.15 17.70
CA THR A 60 3.81 10.76 16.56
C THR A 60 3.84 9.93 15.30
N TYR A 61 4.62 8.87 15.26
CA TYR A 61 4.82 8.03 14.07
C TYR A 61 4.11 6.70 14.20
N LEU A 62 3.43 6.31 13.14
CA LEU A 62 2.85 5.00 12.97
C LEU A 62 3.49 4.33 11.76
N ALA A 63 4.05 3.15 11.97
CA ALA A 63 4.67 2.40 10.88
C ALA A 63 3.60 1.88 9.91
N THR A 64 3.84 2.05 8.63
CA THR A 64 2.99 1.48 7.59
C THR A 64 3.22 -0.04 7.47
N PRO A 65 2.22 -0.82 7.05
CA PRO A 65 2.41 -2.22 6.71
C PRO A 65 3.46 -2.42 5.61
N THR A 66 4.10 -3.58 5.58
CA THR A 66 5.15 -3.89 4.59
C THR A 66 4.63 -3.94 3.15
N ASP A 67 3.35 -4.21 2.97
CA ASP A 67 2.66 -4.25 1.68
C ASP A 67 1.93 -2.94 1.33
N PHE A 68 2.28 -1.85 2.00
CA PHE A 68 1.65 -0.55 1.81
C PHE A 68 2.01 0.06 0.45
N LEU A 69 1.00 0.49 -0.30
CA LEU A 69 1.16 1.24 -1.56
C LEU A 69 0.68 2.68 -1.43
N ALA A 70 -0.55 2.87 -0.98
CA ALA A 70 -1.18 4.18 -0.85
C ALA A 70 -2.20 4.17 0.27
N PRO A 71 -2.40 5.31 0.97
CA PRO A 71 -3.41 5.41 2.01
C PRO A 71 -4.78 5.59 1.38
N TYR A 72 -5.77 4.88 1.90
CA TYR A 72 -7.18 5.13 1.58
C TYR A 72 -7.84 5.94 2.70
N SER A 73 -7.80 5.45 3.91
CA SER A 73 -8.31 6.13 5.09
C SER A 73 -7.63 5.61 6.35
N LEU A 74 -7.54 6.45 7.34
CA LEU A 74 -7.08 6.09 8.67
C LEU A 74 -8.07 6.63 9.70
N ALA A 75 -8.45 5.79 10.65
CA ALA A 75 -9.30 6.18 11.76
C ALA A 75 -8.64 5.84 13.09
N VAL A 76 -8.83 6.69 14.06
CA VAL A 76 -8.55 6.39 15.47
C VAL A 76 -9.77 5.73 16.08
N ILE A 77 -9.58 4.59 16.72
CA ILE A 77 -10.63 3.86 17.40
C ILE A 77 -10.50 4.14 18.88
N SER A 78 -11.50 4.79 19.44
CA SER A 78 -11.59 5.07 20.88
C SER A 78 -12.99 4.72 21.38
N SER A 79 -13.07 3.88 22.39
CA SER A 79 -14.36 3.47 23.01
C SER A 79 -15.40 2.98 21.99
N SER A 80 -14.97 2.24 20.98
CA SER A 80 -15.79 1.74 19.86
C SER A 80 -16.28 2.80 18.88
N GLU A 81 -15.83 4.03 19.01
CA GLU A 81 -16.07 5.10 18.04
C GLU A 81 -14.88 5.25 17.09
N TYR A 82 -15.19 5.54 15.82
CA TYR A 82 -14.20 5.75 14.78
C TYR A 82 -14.11 7.22 14.43
N GLU A 83 -12.98 7.84 14.70
CA GLU A 83 -12.67 9.20 14.26
C GLU A 83 -11.72 9.15 13.07
N TYR A 84 -12.22 9.51 11.88
CA TYR A 84 -11.44 9.50 10.66
C TYR A 84 -10.53 10.71 10.57
N LEU A 85 -9.26 10.46 10.26
CA LEU A 85 -8.25 11.49 10.13
C LEU A 85 -8.26 12.08 8.71
N LEU A 86 -8.02 13.39 8.63
CA LEU A 86 -7.86 14.08 7.35
C LEU A 86 -6.40 14.02 6.90
N PHE A 87 -6.21 13.61 5.66
CA PHE A 87 -4.88 13.62 5.04
C PHE A 87 -4.46 15.05 4.69
N LYS A 88 -3.32 15.47 5.20
CA LYS A 88 -2.74 16.80 4.98
C LYS A 88 -1.25 16.69 4.67
N HIS A 89 -0.72 17.70 4.02
CA HIS A 89 0.72 17.78 3.80
C HIS A 89 1.47 17.95 5.12
N VAL A 90 2.68 17.42 5.20
CA VAL A 90 3.48 17.44 6.43
C VAL A 90 3.74 18.86 6.96
N THR A 91 3.88 19.84 6.08
CA THR A 91 4.02 21.26 6.47
C THR A 91 2.80 21.78 7.20
N PHE A 92 1.59 21.37 6.80
CA PHE A 92 0.36 21.74 7.51
C PHE A 92 0.38 21.20 8.94
N ILE A 93 0.76 19.93 9.12
CA ILE A 93 0.80 19.30 10.45
C ILE A 93 1.83 19.98 11.35
N ARG A 94 2.99 20.32 10.81
CA ARG A 94 4.02 21.06 11.55
C ARG A 94 3.58 22.45 11.96
N SER A 95 2.80 23.12 11.12
CA SER A 95 2.22 24.44 11.45
C SER A 95 1.08 24.34 12.47
N TYR A 96 0.26 23.30 12.37
CA TYR A 96 -0.86 23.05 13.27
C TYR A 96 -0.39 22.69 14.68
N THR A 97 0.64 21.86 14.78
CA THR A 97 1.24 21.43 16.05
C THR A 97 2.76 21.68 16.02
N PRO A 98 3.20 22.94 16.22
CA PRO A 98 4.62 23.26 16.15
C PRO A 98 5.45 22.65 17.28
N ASN A 99 4.83 22.36 18.41
CA ASN A 99 5.50 21.68 19.51
C ASN A 99 5.24 20.17 19.44
N PRO A 100 6.25 19.34 19.14
CA PRO A 100 6.09 17.90 19.01
C PRO A 100 5.74 17.20 20.33
N ALA A 101 5.92 17.86 21.49
CA ALA A 101 5.56 17.33 22.78
C ALA A 101 4.07 17.53 23.13
N THR A 102 3.31 18.22 22.29
CA THR A 102 1.87 18.41 22.51
C THR A 102 1.14 17.08 22.31
N THR A 103 0.41 16.64 23.32
CA THR A 103 -0.37 15.42 23.31
C THR A 103 -1.83 15.71 23.03
N GLY A 104 -2.54 14.72 22.47
CA GLY A 104 -3.98 14.83 22.20
C GLY A 104 -4.42 13.75 21.20
N THR A 105 -5.72 13.69 20.95
CA THR A 105 -6.27 12.78 19.93
C THR A 105 -5.88 13.29 18.54
N PRO A 106 -5.27 12.45 17.69
CA PRO A 106 -4.90 12.83 16.33
C PRO A 106 -6.12 13.25 15.51
N LYS A 107 -5.97 14.29 14.68
CA LYS A 107 -6.99 14.77 13.74
C LYS A 107 -6.52 14.72 12.30
N TYR A 108 -5.23 14.77 12.08
CA TYR A 108 -4.60 14.84 10.76
C TYR A 108 -3.53 13.79 10.61
N LEU A 109 -3.33 13.34 9.40
CA LEU A 109 -2.24 12.44 9.05
C LEU A 109 -1.48 12.93 7.83
N SER A 110 -0.23 12.52 7.74
CA SER A 110 0.60 12.70 6.55
C SER A 110 1.49 11.49 6.38
N LEU A 111 1.91 11.26 5.15
CA LEU A 111 2.94 10.26 4.84
C LEU A 111 4.30 10.92 4.80
N ILE A 112 5.26 10.30 5.48
CA ILE A 112 6.66 10.69 5.42
C ILE A 112 7.52 9.46 5.17
N HIS A 113 8.64 9.65 4.53
CA HIS A 113 9.69 8.65 4.41
C HIS A 113 10.81 8.99 5.39
N ILE A 114 11.16 8.01 6.21
CA ILE A 114 12.25 8.15 7.18
C ILE A 114 13.44 7.31 6.71
#